data_743345689e2be142c70d0ef77fbc3481
#
_entry.id   743345689e2be142c70d0ef77fbc3481
#
_cell.length_a   1.000
_cell.length_b   1.000
_cell.length_c   1.000
_cell.angle_alpha   90.00
_cell.angle_beta   90.00
_cell.angle_gamma   90.00
#
_symmetry.space_group_name_H-M   'P 1'
#
loop_
_entity.id
_entity.type
_entity.pdbx_description
1 polymer ?
#
loop_
_entity_poly.entity_id
_entity_poly.type
_entity_poly.pdbx_seq_one_letter_code
_entity_poly.pdbx_strand_id
1 'polypeptide(L)'
;TLNISVKKTISLATKGMRIDGRKALEFRKIEIETGISKNAEGSARVRVGQTEVVAGVKMDVGEPYPDSPDAGNLIVSLELTPLSSSRYDLGPPGIGAIEIARLVDRAVRESKLIDIKKLCIKEGEKVWNVYIDIYSINDAGNVLDAAAIAAVAALQTAFMPKYDEKKEKVDYHERSDKKVPLNDLPVMITFHKIGNTIMID
;
A
#
# COMPACT_ATOMS: atom_id res chain seq x y z
N THR A 1 -29.50 13.95 13.25
CA THR A 1 -28.54 14.52 12.25
C THR A 1 -28.07 13.48 11.25
N LEU A 2 -27.68 12.26 11.67
CA LEU A 2 -27.23 11.17 10.78
C LEU A 2 -28.26 10.81 9.70
N ASN A 3 -29.56 10.72 10.06
CA ASN A 3 -30.64 10.36 9.12
C ASN A 3 -30.86 11.41 8.01
N ILE A 4 -30.65 12.69 8.29
CA ILE A 4 -30.80 13.77 7.30
C ILE A 4 -29.62 13.71 6.32
N SER A 5 -28.42 13.47 6.79
CA SER A 5 -27.23 13.30 5.97
C SER A 5 -27.37 12.12 5.01
N VAL A 6 -27.81 10.95 5.50
CA VAL A 6 -28.05 9.75 4.67
C VAL A 6 -29.10 10.00 3.59
N LYS A 7 -30.26 10.58 3.94
CA LYS A 7 -31.31 10.90 2.98
C LYS A 7 -30.83 11.87 1.89
N LYS A 8 -30.06 12.90 2.28
CA LYS A 8 -29.48 13.86 1.34
C LYS A 8 -28.49 13.17 0.40
N THR A 9 -27.62 12.31 0.93
CA THR A 9 -26.65 11.54 0.13
C THR A 9 -27.36 10.66 -0.89
N ILE A 10 -28.39 9.90 -0.48
CA ILE A 10 -29.19 9.06 -1.40
C ILE A 10 -29.88 9.91 -2.47
N SER A 11 -30.47 11.05 -2.10
CA SER A 11 -31.14 11.92 -3.06
C SER A 11 -30.18 12.53 -4.10
N LEU A 12 -28.97 12.90 -3.70
CA LEU A 12 -27.93 13.37 -4.62
C LEU A 12 -27.43 12.24 -5.52
N ALA A 13 -27.18 11.07 -4.93
CA ALA A 13 -26.73 9.89 -5.66
C ALA A 13 -27.73 9.49 -6.77
N THR A 14 -29.04 9.52 -6.47
CA THR A 14 -30.10 9.24 -7.44
C THR A 14 -30.09 10.21 -8.63
N LYS A 15 -29.59 11.44 -8.41
CA LYS A 15 -29.43 12.47 -9.46
C LYS A 15 -28.05 12.39 -10.16
N GLY A 16 -27.23 11.36 -9.87
CA GLY A 16 -25.87 11.20 -10.39
C GLY A 16 -24.87 12.24 -9.87
N MET A 17 -25.19 12.89 -8.74
CA MET A 17 -24.35 13.90 -8.11
C MET A 17 -23.79 13.41 -6.76
N ARG A 18 -22.64 13.93 -6.38
CA ARG A 18 -22.01 13.71 -5.07
C ARG A 18 -22.09 14.96 -4.21
N ILE A 19 -21.87 14.79 -2.90
CA ILE A 19 -21.89 15.94 -1.96
C ILE A 19 -20.79 16.94 -2.29
N ASP A 20 -19.66 16.47 -2.81
CA ASP A 20 -18.49 17.27 -3.21
C ASP A 20 -18.57 17.83 -4.65
N GLY A 21 -19.70 17.61 -5.34
CA GLY A 21 -19.96 18.11 -6.68
C GLY A 21 -19.41 17.28 -7.83
N ARG A 22 -18.61 16.22 -7.55
CA ARG A 22 -18.10 15.30 -8.59
C ARG A 22 -19.23 14.46 -9.18
N LYS A 23 -19.00 13.94 -10.39
CA LYS A 23 -19.86 12.91 -11.00
C LYS A 23 -19.64 11.56 -10.29
N ALA A 24 -20.58 10.62 -10.49
CA ALA A 24 -20.54 9.31 -9.83
C ALA A 24 -19.24 8.52 -10.12
N LEU A 25 -18.72 8.59 -11.34
CA LEU A 25 -17.51 7.88 -11.79
C LEU A 25 -16.30 8.82 -11.96
N GLU A 26 -16.25 9.90 -11.21
CA GLU A 26 -15.15 10.86 -11.25
C GLU A 26 -14.26 10.68 -10.02
N PHE A 27 -12.96 10.38 -10.25
CA PHE A 27 -11.96 10.27 -9.20
C PHE A 27 -11.60 11.63 -8.60
N ARG A 28 -11.15 11.64 -7.36
CA ARG A 28 -10.37 12.74 -6.79
C ARG A 28 -9.04 12.86 -7.53
N LYS A 29 -8.45 14.07 -7.52
CA LYS A 29 -7.11 14.26 -8.07
C LYS A 29 -6.13 13.32 -7.35
N ILE A 30 -5.37 12.54 -8.13
CA ILE A 30 -4.33 11.66 -7.63
C ILE A 30 -2.98 12.29 -7.95
N GLU A 31 -2.13 12.42 -6.94
CA GLU A 31 -0.75 12.89 -7.07
C GLU A 31 0.18 11.85 -6.46
N ILE A 32 1.25 11.50 -7.18
CA ILE A 32 2.24 10.51 -6.76
C ILE A 32 3.62 11.15 -6.81
N GLU A 33 4.30 11.14 -5.67
CA GLU A 33 5.69 11.57 -5.51
C GLU A 33 6.52 10.37 -5.07
N THR A 34 7.59 10.06 -5.77
CA THR A 34 8.45 8.91 -5.48
C THR A 34 9.82 9.34 -4.96
N GLY A 35 10.52 8.42 -4.28
CA GLY A 35 11.87 8.69 -3.77
C GLY A 35 11.90 9.66 -2.58
N ILE A 36 10.86 9.71 -1.78
CA ILE A 36 10.72 10.62 -0.64
C ILE A 36 11.61 10.27 0.56
N SER A 37 12.03 9.01 0.67
CA SER A 37 12.94 8.53 1.72
C SER A 37 14.26 8.08 1.11
N LYS A 38 15.38 8.54 1.68
CA LYS A 38 16.73 8.13 1.28
C LYS A 38 17.14 6.78 1.87
N ASN A 39 16.50 6.38 2.97
CA ASN A 39 16.83 5.18 3.73
C ASN A 39 16.00 3.96 3.32
N ALA A 40 14.94 4.16 2.56
CA ALA A 40 14.12 3.09 2.01
C ALA A 40 14.67 2.64 0.65
N GLU A 41 14.57 1.37 0.32
CA GLU A 41 14.92 0.81 -0.98
C GLU A 41 14.03 1.40 -2.09
N GLY A 42 12.76 1.67 -1.75
CA GLY A 42 11.81 2.45 -2.55
C GLY A 42 10.83 3.18 -1.66
N SER A 43 10.31 4.30 -2.11
CA SER A 43 9.33 5.06 -1.32
C SER A 43 8.44 5.93 -2.18
N ALA A 44 7.23 6.15 -1.74
CA ALA A 44 6.27 7.01 -2.41
C ALA A 44 5.36 7.73 -1.41
N ARG A 45 4.95 8.93 -1.79
CA ARG A 45 3.87 9.70 -1.18
C ARG A 45 2.74 9.78 -2.19
N VAL A 46 1.54 9.47 -1.75
CA VAL A 46 0.35 9.53 -2.59
C VAL A 46 -0.69 10.42 -1.94
N ARG A 47 -1.24 11.32 -2.74
CA ARG A 47 -2.39 12.13 -2.37
C ARG A 47 -3.58 11.78 -3.26
N VAL A 48 -4.71 11.47 -2.64
CA VAL A 48 -5.99 11.28 -3.31
C VAL A 48 -6.94 12.34 -2.76
N GLY A 49 -7.07 13.46 -3.47
CA GLY A 49 -7.68 14.68 -2.95
C GLY A 49 -6.93 15.17 -1.71
N GLN A 50 -7.59 15.16 -0.54
CA GLN A 50 -6.96 15.52 0.74
C GLN A 50 -6.41 14.32 1.51
N THR A 51 -6.71 13.09 1.12
CA THR A 51 -6.12 11.90 1.75
C THR A 51 -4.66 11.80 1.33
N GLU A 52 -3.76 11.69 2.31
CA GLU A 52 -2.31 11.59 2.08
C GLU A 52 -1.75 10.37 2.81
N VAL A 53 -0.98 9.56 2.08
CA VAL A 53 -0.34 8.34 2.56
C VAL A 53 1.10 8.29 2.09
N VAL A 54 1.97 7.77 2.93
CA VAL A 54 3.39 7.50 2.62
C VAL A 54 3.64 6.00 2.72
N ALA A 55 4.35 5.44 1.74
CA ALA A 55 4.82 4.06 1.79
C ALA A 55 6.33 3.98 1.60
N GLY A 56 6.95 3.08 2.35
CA GLY A 56 8.37 2.73 2.22
C GLY A 56 8.54 1.23 2.01
N VAL A 57 9.52 0.86 1.18
CA VAL A 57 9.92 -0.53 0.98
C VAL A 57 11.27 -0.74 1.64
N LYS A 58 11.35 -1.75 2.53
CA LYS A 58 12.60 -2.23 3.12
C LYS A 58 12.83 -3.68 2.71
N MET A 59 14.08 -4.05 2.57
CA MET A 59 14.45 -5.42 2.23
C MET A 59 15.52 -5.95 3.19
N ASP A 60 15.38 -7.21 3.57
CA ASP A 60 16.36 -7.93 4.38
C ASP A 60 16.43 -9.39 3.92
N VAL A 61 17.46 -10.13 4.37
CA VAL A 61 17.61 -11.55 4.10
C VAL A 61 17.27 -12.34 5.35
N GLY A 62 16.39 -13.31 5.21
CA GLY A 62 15.95 -14.18 6.30
C GLY A 62 15.64 -15.59 5.84
N GLU A 63 15.03 -16.36 6.72
CA GLU A 63 14.58 -17.72 6.42
C GLU A 63 13.23 -17.69 5.68
N PRO A 64 12.99 -18.62 4.74
CA PRO A 64 11.68 -18.75 4.11
C PRO A 64 10.65 -19.32 5.09
N TYR A 65 9.37 -19.12 4.78
CA TYR A 65 8.31 -19.82 5.49
C TYR A 65 8.37 -21.33 5.17
N PRO A 66 8.07 -22.21 6.15
CA PRO A 66 8.15 -23.67 5.97
C PRO A 66 7.26 -24.22 4.84
N ASP A 67 6.17 -23.54 4.53
CA ASP A 67 5.21 -23.89 3.46
C ASP A 67 5.61 -23.36 2.08
N SER A 68 6.62 -22.50 2.00
CA SER A 68 7.11 -21.90 0.76
C SER A 68 8.63 -21.72 0.75
N PRO A 69 9.40 -22.84 0.77
CA PRO A 69 10.87 -22.81 0.93
C PRO A 69 11.61 -22.21 -0.28
N ASP A 70 10.96 -22.11 -1.42
CA ASP A 70 11.48 -21.60 -2.69
C ASP A 70 11.05 -20.15 -3.03
N ALA A 71 10.45 -19.45 -2.07
CA ALA A 71 9.88 -18.13 -2.30
C ALA A 71 10.29 -17.12 -1.23
N GLY A 72 10.46 -15.85 -1.63
CA GLY A 72 10.66 -14.73 -0.70
C GLY A 72 9.42 -14.40 0.11
N ASN A 73 9.62 -13.70 1.21
CA ASN A 73 8.55 -13.29 2.12
C ASN A 73 8.08 -11.88 1.78
N LEU A 74 6.77 -11.66 1.84
CA LEU A 74 6.14 -10.35 1.73
C LEU A 74 5.44 -10.02 3.04
N ILE A 75 5.74 -8.88 3.60
CA ILE A 75 5.15 -8.37 4.85
C ILE A 75 4.64 -6.96 4.59
N VAL A 76 3.34 -6.74 4.80
CA VAL A 76 2.72 -5.41 4.66
C VAL A 76 2.22 -4.96 6.02
N SER A 77 2.64 -3.78 6.44
CA SER A 77 2.17 -3.10 7.63
C SER A 77 1.52 -1.76 7.29
N LEU A 78 0.54 -1.34 8.08
CA LEU A 78 -0.08 -0.03 7.95
C LEU A 78 -0.39 0.55 9.32
N GLU A 79 -0.02 1.80 9.50
CA GLU A 79 -0.36 2.58 10.68
C GLU A 79 -1.30 3.74 10.34
N LEU A 80 -2.44 3.77 11.02
CA LEU A 80 -3.36 4.91 11.03
C LEU A 80 -2.92 5.84 12.15
N THR A 81 -2.22 6.91 11.79
CA THR A 81 -1.57 7.78 12.76
C THR A 81 -2.54 8.79 13.38
N PRO A 82 -2.39 9.19 14.66
CA PRO A 82 -3.16 10.28 15.26
C PRO A 82 -2.99 11.62 14.52
N LEU A 83 -1.87 11.79 13.82
CA LEU A 83 -1.64 12.94 12.94
C LEU A 83 -2.68 13.01 11.83
N SER A 84 -3.09 11.87 11.28
CA SER A 84 -3.96 11.80 10.11
C SER A 84 -5.44 12.00 10.45
N SER A 85 -5.87 11.68 11.67
CA SER A 85 -7.24 11.88 12.14
C SER A 85 -7.34 11.77 13.66
N SER A 86 -8.20 12.60 14.25
CA SER A 86 -8.54 12.52 15.68
C SER A 86 -9.27 11.23 16.10
N ARG A 87 -9.58 10.34 15.14
CA ARG A 87 -10.19 9.03 15.41
C ARG A 87 -9.16 7.95 15.76
N TYR A 88 -7.88 8.24 15.58
CA TYR A 88 -6.81 7.27 15.75
C TYR A 88 -5.99 7.59 16.99
N ASP A 89 -5.67 6.56 17.76
CA ASP A 89 -4.88 6.63 18.96
C ASP A 89 -3.48 6.07 18.73
N LEU A 90 -2.53 6.48 19.58
CA LEU A 90 -1.20 5.87 19.63
C LEU A 90 -1.31 4.45 20.21
N GLY A 91 -0.57 3.52 19.63
CA GLY A 91 -0.49 2.15 20.12
C GLY A 91 -0.38 1.12 19.00
N PRO A 92 -0.57 -0.16 19.34
CA PRO A 92 -0.58 -1.23 18.34
C PRO A 92 -1.67 -0.98 17.30
N PRO A 93 -1.48 -1.42 16.03
CA PRO A 93 -2.44 -1.23 14.97
C PRO A 93 -3.82 -1.76 15.35
N GLY A 94 -4.84 -0.90 15.27
CA GLY A 94 -6.23 -1.28 15.49
C GLY A 94 -6.79 -2.10 14.31
N ILE A 95 -8.01 -2.64 14.48
CA ILE A 95 -8.67 -3.51 13.47
C ILE A 95 -8.72 -2.87 12.09
N GLY A 96 -9.01 -1.56 11.98
CA GLY A 96 -9.07 -0.86 10.68
C GLY A 96 -7.71 -0.80 9.98
N ALA A 97 -6.63 -0.58 10.71
CA ALA A 97 -5.27 -0.60 10.15
C ALA A 97 -4.89 -1.99 9.66
N ILE A 98 -5.19 -3.03 10.47
CA ILE A 98 -4.92 -4.43 10.11
C ILE A 98 -5.73 -4.82 8.87
N GLU A 99 -7.00 -4.42 8.76
CA GLU A 99 -7.86 -4.70 7.62
C GLU A 99 -7.27 -4.11 6.33
N ILE A 100 -6.91 -2.82 6.34
CA ILE A 100 -6.31 -2.16 5.18
C ILE A 100 -4.98 -2.83 4.80
N ALA A 101 -4.09 -3.10 5.77
CA ALA A 101 -2.82 -3.77 5.53
C ALA A 101 -3.02 -5.13 4.85
N ARG A 102 -3.97 -5.94 5.33
CA ARG A 102 -4.29 -7.25 4.74
C ARG A 102 -4.88 -7.15 3.33
N LEU A 103 -5.69 -6.14 3.06
CA LEU A 103 -6.24 -5.91 1.72
C LEU A 103 -5.14 -5.50 0.74
N VAL A 104 -4.21 -4.65 1.16
CA VAL A 104 -3.04 -4.28 0.34
C VAL A 104 -2.10 -5.47 0.14
N ASP A 105 -1.80 -6.26 1.20
CA ASP A 105 -1.01 -7.50 1.08
C ASP A 105 -1.62 -8.45 0.05
N ARG A 106 -2.93 -8.68 0.14
CA ARG A 106 -3.64 -9.55 -0.82
C ARG A 106 -3.60 -8.99 -2.24
N ALA A 107 -3.76 -7.67 -2.41
CA ALA A 107 -3.69 -7.05 -3.72
C ALA A 107 -2.31 -7.26 -4.37
N VAL A 108 -1.22 -7.11 -3.63
CA VAL A 108 0.15 -7.33 -4.10
C VAL A 108 0.42 -8.82 -4.35
N ARG A 109 -0.02 -9.68 -3.44
CA ARG A 109 0.24 -11.14 -3.47
C ARG A 109 -0.57 -11.85 -4.55
N GLU A 110 -1.88 -11.64 -4.57
CA GLU A 110 -2.79 -12.34 -5.50
C GLU A 110 -2.64 -11.85 -6.95
N SER A 111 -2.28 -10.58 -7.14
CA SER A 111 -1.93 -10.07 -8.48
C SER A 111 -0.59 -10.58 -8.99
N LYS A 112 0.21 -11.22 -8.11
CA LYS A 112 1.59 -11.63 -8.42
C LYS A 112 2.45 -10.45 -8.87
N LEU A 113 2.18 -9.25 -8.34
CA LEU A 113 2.96 -8.05 -8.63
C LEU A 113 4.46 -8.29 -8.43
N ILE A 114 4.84 -8.94 -7.31
CA ILE A 114 6.22 -9.34 -7.05
C ILE A 114 6.41 -10.80 -7.46
N ASP A 115 7.43 -11.08 -8.25
CA ASP A 115 7.87 -12.44 -8.53
C ASP A 115 8.65 -12.97 -7.32
N ILE A 116 7.91 -13.49 -6.33
CA ILE A 116 8.47 -13.95 -5.06
C ILE A 116 9.45 -15.11 -5.20
N LYS A 117 9.37 -15.90 -6.30
CA LYS A 117 10.32 -16.97 -6.55
C LYS A 117 11.70 -16.46 -6.90
N LYS A 118 11.78 -15.31 -7.59
CA LYS A 118 13.07 -14.64 -7.88
C LYS A 118 13.72 -14.01 -6.66
N LEU A 119 13.03 -13.97 -5.54
CA LEU A 119 13.56 -13.51 -4.25
C LEU A 119 14.18 -14.63 -3.43
N CYS A 120 14.15 -15.89 -3.89
CA CYS A 120 14.85 -17.00 -3.28
C CYS A 120 16.36 -16.89 -3.58
N ILE A 121 17.19 -16.94 -2.52
CA ILE A 121 18.66 -16.96 -2.61
C ILE A 121 19.14 -18.40 -2.56
N LYS A 122 18.66 -19.16 -1.54
CA LYS A 122 18.98 -20.57 -1.33
C LYS A 122 17.74 -21.26 -0.76
N GLU A 123 17.19 -22.19 -1.52
CA GLU A 123 15.96 -22.89 -1.17
C GLU A 123 16.05 -23.54 0.22
N GLY A 124 15.03 -23.31 1.02
CA GLY A 124 14.92 -23.80 2.39
C GLY A 124 15.84 -23.13 3.42
N GLU A 125 16.73 -22.23 3.01
CA GLU A 125 17.68 -21.60 3.92
C GLU A 125 17.59 -20.07 3.92
N LYS A 126 17.59 -19.42 2.73
CA LYS A 126 17.70 -17.95 2.62
C LYS A 126 16.86 -17.38 1.51
N VAL A 127 16.07 -16.37 1.86
CA VAL A 127 15.24 -15.62 0.92
C VAL A 127 15.27 -14.14 1.26
N TRP A 128 14.90 -13.31 0.30
CA TRP A 128 14.61 -11.91 0.56
C TRP A 128 13.26 -11.74 1.23
N ASN A 129 13.25 -10.97 2.32
CA ASN A 129 12.03 -10.42 2.94
C ASN A 129 11.79 -9.04 2.33
N VAL A 130 10.58 -8.77 1.88
CA VAL A 130 10.12 -7.46 1.40
C VAL A 130 9.11 -6.92 2.39
N TYR A 131 9.46 -5.82 3.05
CA TYR A 131 8.58 -5.10 3.99
C TYR A 131 8.02 -3.89 3.27
N ILE A 132 6.71 -3.71 3.33
CA ILE A 132 6.01 -2.53 2.83
C ILE A 132 5.36 -1.87 4.04
N ASP A 133 5.93 -0.75 4.47
CA ASP A 133 5.45 0.02 5.61
C ASP A 133 4.68 1.23 5.11
N ILE A 134 3.42 1.36 5.55
CA ILE A 134 2.48 2.38 5.09
C ILE A 134 2.01 3.22 6.27
N TYR A 135 2.06 4.54 6.12
CA TYR A 135 1.65 5.50 7.14
C TYR A 135 0.62 6.47 6.59
N SER A 136 -0.52 6.62 7.28
CA SER A 136 -1.47 7.68 6.96
C SER A 136 -0.97 9.02 7.48
N ILE A 137 -0.95 10.04 6.62
CA ILE A 137 -0.54 11.41 6.96
C ILE A 137 -1.77 12.29 7.12
N ASN A 138 -2.78 12.11 6.25
CA ASN A 138 -4.08 12.76 6.37
C ASN A 138 -5.18 11.81 5.89
N ASP A 139 -6.22 11.63 6.70
CA ASP A 139 -7.38 10.80 6.37
C ASP A 139 -8.61 11.65 6.06
N ALA A 140 -8.88 11.83 4.79
CA ALA A 140 -10.11 12.44 4.28
C ALA A 140 -10.99 11.42 3.52
N GLY A 141 -10.90 10.14 3.90
CA GLY A 141 -11.63 9.00 3.32
C GLY A 141 -10.80 8.23 2.29
N ASN A 142 -11.17 6.96 2.09
CA ASN A 142 -10.54 6.03 1.15
C ASN A 142 -9.01 5.90 1.28
N VAL A 143 -8.53 5.74 2.51
CA VAL A 143 -7.12 5.45 2.79
C VAL A 143 -6.68 4.16 2.10
N LEU A 144 -7.60 3.21 1.88
CA LEU A 144 -7.32 1.92 1.25
C LEU A 144 -6.74 2.07 -0.16
N ASP A 145 -7.43 2.81 -1.05
CA ASP A 145 -6.95 2.98 -2.43
C ASP A 145 -5.64 3.80 -2.44
N ALA A 146 -5.55 4.85 -1.60
CA ALA A 146 -4.33 5.63 -1.47
C ALA A 146 -3.14 4.79 -0.98
N ALA A 147 -3.36 3.89 -0.01
CA ALA A 147 -2.35 2.98 0.52
C ALA A 147 -1.88 1.97 -0.55
N ALA A 148 -2.81 1.40 -1.33
CA ALA A 148 -2.47 0.48 -2.40
C ALA A 148 -1.66 1.16 -3.51
N ILE A 149 -2.05 2.36 -3.94
CA ILE A 149 -1.28 3.14 -4.92
C ILE A 149 0.12 3.46 -4.38
N ALA A 150 0.23 3.85 -3.10
CA ALA A 150 1.51 4.17 -2.48
C ALA A 150 2.43 2.94 -2.39
N ALA A 151 1.90 1.77 -2.02
CA ALA A 151 2.65 0.52 -1.98
C ALA A 151 3.19 0.13 -3.36
N VAL A 152 2.34 0.18 -4.39
CA VAL A 152 2.75 -0.12 -5.77
C VAL A 152 3.79 0.87 -6.28
N ALA A 153 3.59 2.18 -6.07
CA ALA A 153 4.53 3.22 -6.48
C ALA A 153 5.89 3.10 -5.76
N ALA A 154 5.89 2.76 -4.47
CA ALA A 154 7.10 2.52 -3.71
C ALA A 154 7.87 1.30 -4.25
N LEU A 155 7.17 0.19 -4.55
CA LEU A 155 7.77 -1.01 -5.13
C LEU A 155 8.38 -0.75 -6.51
N GLN A 156 7.73 0.05 -7.37
CA GLN A 156 8.24 0.39 -8.70
C GLN A 156 9.58 1.12 -8.66
N THR A 157 9.87 1.83 -7.59
CA THR A 157 11.10 2.59 -7.39
C THR A 157 12.13 1.86 -6.54
N ALA A 158 11.78 0.67 -6.02
CA ALA A 158 12.63 -0.07 -5.12
C ALA A 158 13.79 -0.77 -5.85
N PHE A 159 15.00 -0.57 -5.32
CA PHE A 159 16.21 -1.28 -5.71
C PHE A 159 16.62 -2.21 -4.57
N MET A 160 17.01 -3.42 -4.93
CA MET A 160 17.50 -4.38 -3.93
C MET A 160 18.84 -3.87 -3.35
N PRO A 161 19.06 -3.97 -2.02
CA PRO A 161 20.36 -3.68 -1.44
C PRO A 161 21.40 -4.73 -1.89
N LYS A 162 22.68 -4.44 -1.74
CA LYS A 162 23.73 -5.42 -2.00
C LYS A 162 23.75 -6.49 -0.92
N TYR A 163 23.90 -7.72 -1.34
CA TYR A 163 24.07 -8.86 -0.42
C TYR A 163 25.46 -9.46 -0.60
N ASP A 164 26.22 -9.55 0.50
CA ASP A 164 27.53 -10.21 0.55
C ASP A 164 27.32 -11.67 1.00
N GLU A 165 27.34 -12.59 0.03
CA GLU A 165 27.13 -14.02 0.29
C GLU A 165 28.18 -14.62 1.22
N LYS A 166 29.42 -14.06 1.25
CA LYS A 166 30.50 -14.59 2.10
C LYS A 166 30.33 -14.19 3.57
N LYS A 167 29.83 -12.97 3.79
CA LYS A 167 29.57 -12.45 5.14
C LYS A 167 28.14 -12.70 5.60
N GLU A 168 27.27 -13.17 4.70
CA GLU A 168 25.86 -13.37 4.91
C GLU A 168 25.14 -12.12 5.44
N LYS A 169 25.54 -10.94 4.94
CA LYS A 169 25.04 -9.65 5.39
C LYS A 169 24.56 -8.79 4.23
N VAL A 170 23.47 -8.07 4.49
CA VAL A 170 22.96 -7.02 3.59
C VAL A 170 23.75 -5.74 3.85
N ASP A 171 24.24 -5.11 2.80
CA ASP A 171 24.84 -3.78 2.85
C ASP A 171 23.79 -2.73 2.47
N TYR A 172 23.29 -2.01 3.47
CA TYR A 172 22.31 -0.95 3.28
C TYR A 172 22.89 0.39 2.80
N HIS A 173 24.22 0.52 2.80
CA HIS A 173 24.89 1.74 2.33
C HIS A 173 25.09 1.73 0.82
N GLU A 174 25.12 0.55 0.21
CA GLU A 174 25.26 0.40 -1.22
C GLU A 174 24.00 -0.24 -1.83
N ARG A 175 23.36 0.47 -2.76
CA ARG A 175 22.28 -0.07 -3.59
C ARG A 175 22.87 -0.92 -4.71
N SER A 176 22.22 -2.03 -5.02
CA SER A 176 22.54 -2.75 -6.25
C SER A 176 21.81 -2.10 -7.43
N ASP A 177 22.24 -2.42 -8.64
CA ASP A 177 21.53 -2.00 -9.87
C ASP A 177 20.27 -2.85 -10.15
N LYS A 178 20.01 -3.85 -9.30
CA LYS A 178 18.86 -4.76 -9.45
C LYS A 178 17.61 -4.14 -8.82
N LYS A 179 16.57 -4.01 -9.61
CA LYS A 179 15.22 -3.67 -9.10
C LYS A 179 14.55 -4.90 -8.49
N VAL A 180 13.58 -4.65 -7.61
CA VAL A 180 12.66 -5.70 -7.16
C VAL A 180 11.99 -6.30 -8.40
N PRO A 181 11.92 -7.65 -8.53
CA PRO A 181 11.33 -8.30 -9.69
C PRO A 181 9.81 -8.11 -9.68
N LEU A 182 9.32 -7.20 -10.49
CA LEU A 182 7.90 -6.88 -10.63
C LEU A 182 7.33 -7.42 -11.94
N ASN A 183 6.06 -7.85 -11.87
CA ASN A 183 5.21 -8.22 -13.01
C ASN A 183 4.20 -7.08 -13.30
N ASP A 184 3.00 -7.44 -13.75
CA ASP A 184 1.93 -6.49 -14.06
C ASP A 184 1.44 -5.76 -12.81
N LEU A 185 1.12 -4.47 -12.97
CA LEU A 185 0.71 -3.61 -11.87
C LEU A 185 -0.78 -3.80 -11.56
N PRO A 186 -1.14 -4.13 -10.32
CA PRO A 186 -2.53 -4.14 -9.89
C PRO A 186 -3.07 -2.72 -9.74
N VAL A 187 -4.36 -2.58 -10.00
CA VAL A 187 -5.11 -1.36 -9.71
C VAL A 187 -6.19 -1.68 -8.69
N MET A 188 -6.17 -1.00 -7.55
CA MET A 188 -7.22 -1.09 -6.55
C MET A 188 -8.19 0.08 -6.72
N ILE A 189 -9.48 -0.22 -6.74
CA ILE A 189 -10.55 0.79 -6.89
C ILE A 189 -11.69 0.41 -5.97
N THR A 190 -12.09 1.35 -5.12
CA THR A 190 -13.25 1.20 -4.25
C THR A 190 -14.52 1.67 -4.93
N PHE A 191 -15.52 0.79 -4.96
CA PHE A 191 -16.87 1.08 -5.45
C PHE A 191 -17.86 1.13 -4.30
N HIS A 192 -18.67 2.19 -4.27
CA HIS A 192 -19.76 2.37 -3.32
C HIS A 192 -21.10 2.24 -4.04
N LYS A 193 -21.97 1.34 -3.58
CA LYS A 193 -23.35 1.26 -4.05
C LYS A 193 -24.27 2.03 -3.08
N ILE A 194 -24.85 3.13 -3.55
CA ILE A 194 -25.76 3.97 -2.79
C ILE A 194 -27.13 3.96 -3.49
N GLY A 195 -28.11 3.23 -2.92
CA GLY A 195 -29.35 2.92 -3.61
C GLY A 195 -29.07 2.11 -4.89
N ASN A 196 -29.48 2.64 -6.04
CA ASN A 196 -29.23 2.03 -7.35
C ASN A 196 -28.03 2.65 -8.11
N THR A 197 -27.32 3.59 -7.50
CA THR A 197 -26.20 4.30 -8.10
C THR A 197 -24.87 3.69 -7.62
N ILE A 198 -23.97 3.43 -8.55
CA ILE A 198 -22.58 3.02 -8.27
C ILE A 198 -21.70 4.27 -8.37
N MET A 199 -20.84 4.46 -7.38
CA MET A 199 -19.87 5.54 -7.32
C MET A 199 -18.49 4.99 -7.06
N ILE A 200 -17.48 5.64 -7.61
CA ILE A 200 -16.07 5.40 -7.32
C ILE A 200 -15.52 6.54 -6.47
N ASP A 201 -14.49 6.28 -5.72
CA ASP A 201 -13.79 7.35 -5.01
C ASP A 201 -12.32 7.35 -5.35
#